data_e02f9773c9cbcc522dac860646f953f6
#
_entry.id   e02f9773c9cbcc522dac860646f953f6
#
_cell.length_a   1.000
_cell.length_b   1.000
_cell.length_c   1.000
_cell.angle_alpha   90.00
_cell.angle_beta   90.00
_cell.angle_gamma   90.00
#
_symmetry.space_group_name_H-M   'P 1'
#
loop_
_entity.id
_entity.type
_entity.pdbx_description
1 polymer ?
#
loop_
_entity_poly.entity_id
_entity_poly.type
_entity_poly.pdbx_seq_one_letter_code
_entity_poly.pdbx_strand_id
1 'polypeptide(L)'
;MSQENQQGSGNKLALPDVKTLTQAAKLSIKVSKPICFYFYVDSCRNNCSIVTSDGDKIVYKNNDEHTSPIKNTYAVGNEYLVVTENTIYVLSKTTKIVN
;
A
#
# COMPACT_ATOMS: atom_id res chain seq x y z
N MET A 1 4.87 15.78 20.35
CA MET A 1 5.02 15.99 19.82
C MET A 1 5.07 16.36 19.10
N SER A 2 5.26 16.36 18.99
CA SER A 2 5.42 16.62 18.14
C SER A 2 5.58 16.84 17.37
N GLN A 3 5.74 16.66 17.35
CA GLN A 3 5.98 16.75 16.52
C GLN A 3 6.07 16.92 15.59
N GLU A 4 6.15 16.70 15.82
CA GLU A 4 6.30 16.79 14.94
C GLU A 4 6.34 17.22 14.06
N ASN A 5 6.49 17.37 14.17
CA ASN A 5 6.62 17.88 13.28
C ASN A 5 6.98 18.26 12.52
N GLN A 6 7.38 18.14 12.29
CA GLN A 6 7.84 18.57 11.59
C GLN A 6 8.14 18.91 10.71
N GLN A 7 8.51 18.87 10.59
CA GLN A 7 8.88 19.22 9.76
C GLN A 7 8.85 19.73 8.70
N GLY A 8 8.56 20.17 8.90
CA GLY A 8 8.48 21.08 7.81
C GLY A 8 9.21 20.88 6.54
N SER A 9 9.73 19.81 6.26
CA SER A 9 10.37 19.59 4.97
C SER A 9 9.33 19.06 3.97
N GLY A 10 9.61 19.22 2.68
CA GLY A 10 8.78 18.65 1.63
C GLY A 10 8.81 17.13 1.59
N ASN A 11 9.63 16.51 2.40
CA ASN A 11 9.73 15.05 2.46
C ASN A 11 8.84 14.42 3.51
N LYS A 12 8.08 15.25 4.18
CA LYS A 12 7.19 14.74 5.20
C LYS A 12 6.10 13.89 4.57
N LEU A 13 5.96 12.67 5.05
CA LEU A 13 4.92 11.77 4.57
C LEU A 13 3.76 11.74 5.55
N ALA A 14 2.55 11.69 5.01
CA ALA A 14 1.37 11.51 5.82
C ALA A 14 1.26 10.03 6.20
N LEU A 15 0.76 9.76 7.39
CA LEU A 15 0.39 8.41 7.76
C LEU A 15 -0.88 8.02 7.01
N PRO A 16 -1.12 6.72 6.81
CA PRO A 16 -2.40 6.28 6.27
C PRO A 16 -3.54 6.76 7.15
N ASP A 17 -4.71 6.95 6.58
CA ASP A 17 -5.89 7.37 7.33
C ASP A 17 -6.21 6.38 8.45
N VAL A 18 -6.73 6.89 9.56
CA VAL A 18 -7.18 6.04 10.66
C VAL A 18 -8.23 5.04 10.16
N LYS A 19 -9.12 5.49 9.28
CA LYS A 19 -10.12 4.62 8.68
C LYS A 19 -9.49 3.44 7.94
N THR A 20 -8.43 3.72 7.17
CA THR A 20 -7.70 2.69 6.44
C THR A 20 -7.04 1.70 7.39
N LEU A 21 -6.37 2.21 8.43
CA LEU A 21 -5.68 1.37 9.40
C LEU A 21 -6.68 0.47 10.14
N THR A 22 -7.85 1.02 10.47
CA THR A 22 -8.90 0.26 11.15
C THR A 22 -9.42 -0.86 10.24
N GLN A 23 -9.68 -0.56 8.97
CA GLN A 23 -10.16 -1.56 8.03
C GLN A 23 -9.09 -2.61 7.73
N ALA A 24 -7.83 -2.19 7.65
CA ALA A 24 -6.72 -3.12 7.46
C ALA A 24 -6.62 -4.09 8.63
N ALA A 25 -6.76 -3.60 9.85
CA ALA A 25 -6.72 -4.46 11.04
C ALA A 25 -7.87 -5.47 11.03
N LYS A 26 -9.08 -5.03 10.70
CA LYS A 26 -10.24 -5.92 10.63
C LYS A 26 -10.02 -6.99 9.55
N LEU A 27 -9.53 -6.59 8.39
CA LEU A 27 -9.27 -7.52 7.29
C LEU A 27 -8.18 -8.52 7.67
N SER A 28 -7.10 -8.04 8.30
CA SER A 28 -5.99 -8.88 8.74
C SER A 28 -6.46 -9.99 9.66
N ILE A 29 -7.32 -9.64 10.61
CA ILE A 29 -7.89 -10.63 11.55
C ILE A 29 -8.78 -11.62 10.80
N LYS A 30 -9.61 -11.11 9.89
CA LYS A 30 -10.58 -11.94 9.15
C LYS A 30 -9.89 -12.97 8.25
N VAL A 31 -8.85 -12.57 7.54
CA VAL A 31 -8.20 -13.45 6.55
C VAL A 31 -6.89 -14.05 7.06
N SER A 32 -6.49 -13.71 8.28
CA SER A 32 -5.27 -14.23 8.91
C SER A 32 -4.02 -13.93 8.09
N LYS A 33 -3.91 -12.68 7.62
CA LYS A 33 -2.74 -12.22 6.87
C LYS A 33 -2.16 -10.98 7.53
N PRO A 34 -0.83 -10.85 7.59
CA PRO A 34 -0.20 -9.66 8.16
C PRO A 34 -0.40 -8.43 7.28
N ILE A 35 -0.34 -7.26 7.91
CA ILE A 35 -0.35 -5.97 7.23
C ILE A 35 1.11 -5.58 7.01
N CYS A 36 1.42 -5.13 5.80
CA CYS A 36 2.79 -4.74 5.45
C CYS A 36 2.80 -3.36 4.83
N PHE A 37 3.67 -2.49 5.34
CA PHE A 37 3.82 -1.13 4.84
C PHE A 37 5.06 -0.96 3.97
N TYR A 38 5.66 -2.07 3.54
CA TYR A 38 6.93 -2.03 2.80
C TYR A 38 6.89 -1.12 1.57
N PHE A 39 5.78 -1.14 0.84
CA PHE A 39 5.63 -0.31 -0.36
C PHE A 39 4.89 1.00 -0.12
N TYR A 40 4.52 1.29 1.13
CA TYR A 40 3.71 2.49 1.38
C TYR A 40 4.44 3.78 1.01
N VAL A 41 5.67 3.94 1.47
CA VAL A 41 6.47 5.14 1.17
C VAL A 41 6.69 5.27 -0.33
N ASP A 42 7.02 4.15 -0.99
CA ASP A 42 7.19 4.13 -2.44
C ASP A 42 5.92 4.57 -3.15
N SER A 43 4.76 4.13 -2.67
CA SER A 43 3.48 4.49 -3.28
C SER A 43 3.19 5.98 -3.13
N CYS A 44 3.58 6.59 -2.01
CA CYS A 44 3.41 8.03 -1.80
C CYS A 44 4.31 8.85 -2.70
N ARG A 45 5.44 8.28 -3.12
CA ARG A 45 6.45 8.98 -3.93
C ARG A 45 6.42 8.61 -5.41
N ASN A 46 5.40 7.86 -5.83
CA ASN A 46 5.28 7.37 -7.20
C ASN A 46 6.46 6.51 -7.65
N ASN A 47 7.04 5.76 -6.71
CA ASN A 47 8.15 4.86 -6.99
C ASN A 47 7.71 3.40 -7.20
N CYS A 48 6.43 3.13 -7.10
CA CYS A 48 5.88 1.82 -7.43
C CYS A 48 4.54 1.99 -8.12
N SER A 49 4.09 0.93 -8.77
CA SER A 49 2.84 0.94 -9.54
C SER A 49 2.19 -0.43 -9.41
N ILE A 50 0.91 -0.49 -9.72
CA ILE A 50 0.23 -1.78 -9.90
C ILE A 50 0.27 -2.05 -11.38
N VAL A 51 0.91 -3.14 -11.77
CA VAL A 51 1.09 -3.48 -13.19
C VAL A 51 0.56 -4.89 -13.46
N THR A 52 0.27 -5.16 -14.73
CA THR A 52 -0.12 -6.50 -15.15
C THR A 52 1.12 -7.23 -15.64
N SER A 53 1.37 -8.42 -15.10
CA SER A 53 2.50 -9.25 -15.45
C SER A 53 1.99 -10.68 -15.63
N ASP A 54 2.16 -11.23 -16.82
CA ASP A 54 1.72 -12.60 -17.13
C ASP A 54 0.25 -12.85 -16.80
N GLY A 55 -0.60 -11.85 -17.03
CA GLY A 55 -2.02 -11.97 -16.78
C GLY A 55 -2.46 -11.65 -15.37
N ASP A 56 -1.52 -11.47 -14.44
CA ASP A 56 -1.82 -11.13 -13.05
C ASP A 56 -1.39 -9.71 -12.75
N LYS A 57 -2.06 -9.09 -11.78
CA LYS A 57 -1.64 -7.78 -11.29
C LYS A 57 -0.71 -7.97 -10.11
N ILE A 58 0.33 -7.14 -10.05
CA ILE A 58 1.28 -7.13 -8.94
C ILE A 58 1.60 -5.69 -8.57
N VAL A 59 2.09 -5.48 -7.36
CA VAL A 59 2.70 -4.20 -6.99
C VAL A 59 4.16 -4.31 -7.41
N TYR A 60 4.61 -3.38 -8.23
CA TYR A 60 5.92 -3.47 -8.86
C TYR A 60 6.72 -2.19 -8.63
N LYS A 61 7.92 -2.33 -8.12
CA LYS A 61 8.89 -1.24 -7.99
C LYS A 61 10.05 -1.46 -8.95
N ASN A 62 10.61 -2.65 -8.94
CA ASN A 62 11.67 -3.06 -9.87
C ASN A 62 11.70 -4.59 -9.90
N ASN A 63 12.60 -5.17 -10.70
CA ASN A 63 12.62 -6.62 -10.90
C ASN A 63 12.89 -7.43 -9.63
N ASP A 64 13.51 -6.81 -8.63
CA ASP A 64 13.83 -7.49 -7.37
C ASP A 64 12.83 -7.16 -6.26
N GLU A 65 11.99 -6.15 -6.46
CA GLU A 65 11.06 -5.68 -5.44
C GLU A 65 9.66 -5.56 -6.03
N HIS A 66 8.91 -6.62 -5.89
CA HIS A 66 7.53 -6.69 -6.32
C HIS A 66 6.79 -7.73 -5.50
N THR A 67 5.48 -7.70 -5.57
CA THR A 67 4.66 -8.66 -4.82
C THR A 67 4.34 -9.88 -5.66
N SER A 68 3.80 -10.90 -4.99
CA SER A 68 3.10 -11.98 -5.67
C SER A 68 1.79 -11.43 -6.25
N PRO A 69 1.05 -12.22 -7.04
CA PRO A 69 -0.19 -11.76 -7.65
C PRO A 69 -1.20 -11.22 -6.64
N ILE A 70 -1.83 -10.11 -7.02
CA ILE A 70 -2.87 -9.47 -6.23
C ILE A 70 -4.16 -10.26 -6.39
N LYS A 71 -4.79 -10.57 -5.26
CA LYS A 71 -6.09 -11.26 -5.25
C LYS A 71 -7.24 -10.29 -5.13
N ASN A 72 -7.08 -9.24 -4.34
CA ASN A 72 -8.13 -8.23 -4.12
C ASN A 72 -7.51 -6.87 -3.87
N THR A 73 -8.21 -5.82 -4.26
CA THR A 73 -7.82 -4.44 -3.98
C THR A 73 -9.06 -3.72 -3.47
N TYR A 74 -8.92 -3.10 -2.30
CA TYR A 74 -9.98 -2.34 -1.67
C TYR A 74 -9.58 -0.87 -1.57
N ALA A 75 -10.46 0.03 -1.95
CA ALA A 75 -10.22 1.47 -1.79
C ALA A 75 -10.82 1.90 -0.46
N VAL A 76 -10.00 2.42 0.43
CA VAL A 76 -10.43 2.87 1.75
C VAL A 76 -9.74 4.19 2.08
N GLY A 77 -10.50 5.22 2.45
CA GLY A 77 -9.90 6.51 2.75
C GLY A 77 -9.07 7.00 1.57
N ASN A 78 -7.85 7.40 1.83
CA ASN A 78 -6.91 7.85 0.81
C ASN A 78 -5.91 6.77 0.40
N GLU A 79 -6.21 5.52 0.70
CA GLU A 79 -5.32 4.40 0.41
C GLU A 79 -6.04 3.24 -0.26
N TYR A 80 -5.23 2.31 -0.75
CA TYR A 80 -5.69 0.99 -1.18
C TYR A 80 -5.18 -0.05 -0.19
N LEU A 81 -6.01 -1.05 0.08
CA LEU A 81 -5.57 -2.28 0.74
C LEU A 81 -5.45 -3.33 -0.35
N VAL A 82 -4.23 -3.80 -0.59
CA VAL A 82 -3.92 -4.74 -1.66
C VAL A 82 -3.61 -6.09 -1.04
N VAL A 83 -4.43 -7.07 -1.33
CA VAL A 83 -4.32 -8.41 -0.73
C VAL A 83 -3.69 -9.38 -1.72
N THR A 84 -2.58 -9.97 -1.31
CA THR A 84 -1.92 -11.04 -2.07
C THR A 84 -2.17 -12.36 -1.35
N GLU A 85 -1.47 -13.42 -1.75
CA GLU A 85 -1.63 -14.74 -1.13
C GLU A 85 -1.35 -14.69 0.37
N ASN A 86 -0.33 -13.97 0.79
CA ASN A 86 0.16 -14.03 2.17
C ASN A 86 0.12 -12.72 2.94
N THR A 87 -0.22 -11.61 2.30
CA THR A 87 0.02 -10.29 2.88
C THR A 87 -1.03 -9.28 2.43
N ILE A 88 -1.29 -8.30 3.30
CA ILE A 88 -2.11 -7.14 2.98
C ILE A 88 -1.16 -5.95 2.92
N TYR A 89 -1.03 -5.33 1.74
CA TYR A 89 -0.19 -4.13 1.57
C TYR A 89 -1.05 -2.89 1.62
N VAL A 90 -0.54 -1.85 2.27
CA VAL A 90 -1.20 -0.53 2.30
C VAL A 90 -0.48 0.37 1.31
N LEU A 91 -1.20 0.92 0.35
CA LEU A 91 -0.65 1.81 -0.66
C LEU A 91 -1.47 3.10 -0.71
N SER A 92 -0.81 4.21 -1.06
CA SER A 92 -1.51 5.46 -1.33
C SER A 92 -2.40 5.31 -2.57
N LYS A 93 -3.54 5.98 -2.60
CA LYS A 93 -4.39 6.02 -3.80
C LYS A 93 -3.76 6.75 -4.97
N THR A 94 -2.64 7.44 -4.74
CA THR A 94 -1.90 8.06 -5.84
C THR A 94 -1.11 7.04 -6.66
N THR A 95 -1.06 5.78 -6.20
CA THR A 95 -0.38 4.71 -6.92
C THR A 95 -1.01 4.52 -8.30
N LYS A 96 -0.18 4.52 -9.33
CA LYS A 96 -0.67 4.30 -10.70
C LYS A 96 -1.04 2.85 -10.90
N ILE A 97 -2.12 2.63 -11.64
CA ILE A 97 -2.53 1.31 -12.05
C ILE A 97 -2.34 1.24 -13.56
N VAL A 98 -1.43 0.39 -13.98
CA VAL A 98 -1.06 0.25 -15.39
C VAL A 98 -1.60 -1.07 -15.91
N ASN A 99 -2.42 -1.00 -16.93
CA ASN A 99 -3.04 -2.19 -17.54
C ASN A 99 -2.24 -2.71 -18.72
#